data_2afbc948c484906f67fefe5c35589511
#
_entry.id   2afbc948c484906f67fefe5c35589511
#
_cell.length_a   1.000
_cell.length_b   1.000
_cell.length_c   1.000
_cell.angle_alpha   90.00
_cell.angle_beta   90.00
_cell.angle_gamma   90.00
#
_symmetry.space_group_name_H-M   'P 1'
#
loop_
_entity.id
_entity.type
_entity.pdbx_description
1 polymer ?
#
loop_
_entity_poly.entity_id
_entity_poly.type
_entity_poly.pdbx_seq_one_letter_code
_entity_poly.pdbx_strand_id
1 'polypeptide(L)' 'APVWSSSTAYNGGWQVSYNGHTYTAKWWTQGNVPSSSTGDGSPWNDV' A
#
# COMPACT_ATOMS: atom_id res chain seq x y z
N ALA A 1 3.84 -2.30 -11.08
CA ALA A 1 3.03 -1.47 -10.18
C ALA A 1 3.71 -0.12 -9.96
N PRO A 2 2.96 0.99 -9.87
CA PRO A 2 3.58 2.30 -9.63
C PRO A 2 4.22 2.35 -8.24
N VAL A 3 5.25 3.18 -8.10
CA VAL A 3 5.92 3.38 -6.83
C VAL A 3 4.97 4.08 -5.86
N TRP A 4 4.93 3.61 -4.61
CA TRP A 4 4.11 4.22 -3.57
C TRP A 4 4.49 5.69 -3.35
N SER A 5 3.49 6.52 -3.11
CA SER A 5 3.68 7.94 -2.82
C SER A 5 2.83 8.33 -1.63
N SER A 6 3.40 9.11 -0.72
CA SER A 6 2.68 9.53 0.49
C SER A 6 1.58 10.55 0.19
N SER A 7 1.64 11.21 -0.95
CA SER A 7 0.64 12.22 -1.32
C SER A 7 -0.49 11.66 -2.16
N THR A 8 -0.42 10.39 -2.55
CA THR A 8 -1.41 9.76 -3.42
C THR A 8 -2.37 8.93 -2.58
N ALA A 9 -3.67 9.08 -2.82
CA ALA A 9 -4.69 8.21 -2.23
C ALA A 9 -4.84 6.96 -3.07
N TYR A 10 -4.96 5.80 -2.42
CA TYR A 10 -5.11 4.51 -3.08
C TYR A 10 -6.41 3.86 -2.65
N ASN A 11 -7.16 3.38 -3.63
CA ASN A 11 -8.39 2.64 -3.36
C ASN A 11 -8.10 1.16 -3.12
N GLY A 12 -9.03 0.47 -2.50
CA GLY A 12 -8.89 -0.98 -2.29
C GLY A 12 -8.68 -1.70 -3.61
N GLY A 13 -7.74 -2.64 -3.61
CA GLY A 13 -7.34 -3.38 -4.80
C GLY A 13 -6.21 -2.74 -5.59
N TRP A 14 -5.81 -1.52 -5.25
CA TRP A 14 -4.72 -0.84 -5.91
C TRP A 14 -3.38 -1.46 -5.50
N GLN A 15 -2.49 -1.64 -6.48
CA GLN A 15 -1.17 -2.19 -6.23
C GLN A 15 -0.10 -1.12 -6.37
N VAL A 16 0.89 -1.15 -5.49
CA VAL A 16 2.05 -0.25 -5.53
C VAL A 16 3.31 -1.05 -5.28
N SER A 17 4.46 -0.49 -5.68
CA SER A 17 5.75 -1.06 -5.32
C SER A 17 6.44 -0.14 -4.32
N TYR A 18 7.11 -0.75 -3.35
CA TYR A 18 7.86 -0.04 -2.33
C TYR A 18 9.00 -0.92 -1.84
N ASN A 19 10.21 -0.38 -1.85
CA ASN A 19 11.41 -1.12 -1.41
C ASN A 19 11.59 -2.48 -2.11
N GLY A 20 11.22 -2.57 -3.39
CA GLY A 20 11.35 -3.80 -4.14
C GLY A 20 10.25 -4.82 -3.88
N HIS A 21 9.24 -4.48 -3.09
CA HIS A 21 8.08 -5.34 -2.82
C HIS A 21 6.84 -4.75 -3.44
N THR A 22 5.90 -5.63 -3.79
CA THR A 22 4.59 -5.21 -4.29
C THR A 22 3.57 -5.34 -3.17
N TYR A 23 2.78 -4.30 -2.98
CA TYR A 23 1.73 -4.27 -1.95
C TYR A 23 0.39 -3.99 -2.60
N THR A 24 -0.67 -4.60 -2.06
CA THR A 24 -2.04 -4.38 -2.52
C THR A 24 -2.83 -3.70 -1.41
N ALA A 25 -3.52 -2.62 -1.74
CA ALA A 25 -4.37 -1.93 -0.78
C ALA A 25 -5.62 -2.76 -0.49
N LYS A 26 -5.96 -2.92 0.78
CA LYS A 26 -7.18 -3.62 1.20
C LYS A 26 -8.41 -2.73 1.10
N TRP A 27 -8.23 -1.44 1.37
CA TRP A 27 -9.28 -0.42 1.31
C TRP A 27 -8.63 0.91 1.02
N TRP A 28 -9.40 1.97 0.95
CA TRP A 28 -8.86 3.31 0.68
C TRP A 28 -7.83 3.69 1.75
N THR A 29 -6.70 4.20 1.30
CA THR A 29 -5.61 4.63 2.19
C THR A 29 -4.83 5.76 1.55
N GLN A 30 -4.27 6.63 2.39
CA GLN A 30 -3.39 7.71 1.95
C GLN A 30 -2.36 7.97 3.04
N GLY A 31 -1.08 8.05 2.66
CA GLY A 31 -0.02 8.38 3.59
C GLY A 31 0.47 7.24 4.47
N ASN A 32 -0.11 6.05 4.34
CA ASN A 32 0.32 4.89 5.12
C ASN A 32 1.46 4.17 4.39
N VAL A 33 2.63 4.12 5.01
CA VAL A 33 3.80 3.48 4.41
C VAL A 33 3.59 1.96 4.36
N PRO A 34 3.68 1.33 3.17
CA PRO A 34 3.39 -0.10 3.06
C PRO A 34 4.29 -0.98 3.93
N SER A 35 5.57 -0.65 4.02
CA SER A 35 6.51 -1.50 4.74
C SER A 35 6.28 -1.53 6.25
N SER A 36 5.66 -0.50 6.81
CA SER A 36 5.39 -0.44 8.25
C SER A 36 3.91 -0.57 8.57
N SER A 37 3.06 -0.75 7.56
CA SER A 37 1.61 -0.82 7.71
C SER A 37 1.06 -2.11 7.11
N THR A 38 1.76 -3.23 7.27
CA THR A 38 1.29 -4.54 6.82
C THR A 38 0.78 -5.34 7.99
N GLY A 39 -0.09 -6.31 7.71
CA GLY A 39 -0.67 -7.18 8.73
C GLY A 39 -2.14 -6.90 8.94
N ASP A 40 -2.71 -7.57 9.95
CA ASP A 40 -4.13 -7.41 10.26
C ASP A 40 -4.42 -5.98 10.70
N GLY A 41 -5.46 -5.39 10.14
CA GLY A 41 -5.83 -4.02 10.46
C GLY A 41 -5.08 -2.97 9.67
N SER A 42 -4.09 -3.37 8.88
CA SER A 42 -3.35 -2.45 8.01
C SER A 42 -3.97 -2.40 6.62
N PRO A 43 -3.84 -1.25 5.92
CA PRO A 43 -4.41 -1.15 4.58
C PRO A 43 -3.63 -1.88 3.49
N TRP A 44 -2.45 -2.40 3.80
CA TRP A 44 -1.57 -3.01 2.80
C TRP A 44 -1.37 -4.49 3.03
N ASN A 45 -1.39 -5.26 1.93
CA ASN A 45 -1.01 -6.66 1.90
C ASN A 45 0.28 -6.79 1.09
N ASP A 46 1.25 -7.50 1.64
CA ASP A 46 2.48 -7.85 0.91
C ASP A 46 2.16 -8.98 -0.08
N VAL A 47 2.44 -8.73 -1.32
CA VAL A 47 2.19 -9.70 -2.40
C VAL A 47 3.46 -10.49 -2.72
#